data_2882ea33a0de95267526d4df5a02abd2
#
_entry.id   2882ea33a0de95267526d4df5a02abd2
#
_cell.length_a   1.000
_cell.length_b   1.000
_cell.length_c   1.000
_cell.angle_alpha   90.00
_cell.angle_beta   90.00
_cell.angle_gamma   90.00
#
_symmetry.space_group_name_H-M   'P 1'
#
loop_
_entity.id
_entity.type
_entity.pdbx_description
1 polymer ?
#
loop_
_entity_poly.entity_id
_entity_poly.type
_entity_poly.pdbx_seq_one_letter_code
_entity_poly.pdbx_strand_id
1 'polypeptide(L)'
;MSEQIEGRNAVLEAFRSGKCVDKLFILDGCQDGPVRTIAREARKKDTIINYVAKERLDQLSETGAHQGVIAQVAAYEYASVEDILAKAKEKGEDPFIFILDNIEDPHNLGAIIRTANIAGAHGVIIPKRRAVGLTSTVAKTSAGALNYTPVAKVTNLGHTIDELKEQGMWFVCADMGGETMYNLNLTGPIGVVIGNEGEGVSRLIREKCDFVASIPMKGDIDSLNASVAAGVLGYEIVRQRLQKK
;
A
#
# COMPACT_ATOMS: atom_id res chain seq x y z
N MET A 1 -8.20 14.60 7.23
CA MET A 1 -8.05 15.49 6.07
C MET A 1 -6.83 14.98 5.31
N SER A 2 -6.97 14.60 4.03
CA SER A 2 -5.77 14.46 3.21
C SER A 2 -5.11 15.83 3.29
N GLU A 3 -3.89 15.89 3.74
CA GLU A 3 -3.24 17.18 3.80
C GLU A 3 -2.85 17.54 2.37
N GLN A 4 -3.77 18.18 1.68
CA GLN A 4 -3.48 18.80 0.40
C GLN A 4 -2.83 20.13 0.67
N ILE A 5 -1.68 20.35 0.09
CA ILE A 5 -0.93 21.59 0.21
C ILE A 5 -0.90 22.25 -1.16
N GLU A 6 -1.35 23.49 -1.23
CA GLU A 6 -1.47 24.26 -2.46
C GLU A 6 -0.57 25.48 -2.46
N GLY A 7 -0.07 25.83 -3.63
CA GLY A 7 0.76 27.00 -3.85
C GLY A 7 2.26 26.73 -3.63
N ARG A 8 3.06 27.49 -4.37
CA ARG A 8 4.51 27.24 -4.53
C ARG A 8 5.30 27.25 -3.22
N ASN A 9 5.05 28.26 -2.39
CA ASN A 9 5.80 28.41 -1.13
C ASN A 9 5.42 27.33 -0.13
N ALA A 10 4.13 27.02 0.01
CA ALA A 10 3.65 26.01 0.92
C ALA A 10 4.13 24.60 0.52
N VAL A 11 4.10 24.28 -0.77
CA VAL A 11 4.61 22.99 -1.29
C VAL A 11 6.13 22.90 -1.09
N LEU A 12 6.89 23.96 -1.36
CA LEU A 12 8.33 23.96 -1.12
C LEU A 12 8.67 23.76 0.37
N GLU A 13 7.92 24.41 1.25
CA GLU A 13 8.10 24.26 2.69
C GLU A 13 7.72 22.86 3.19
N ALA A 14 6.71 22.21 2.59
CA ALA A 14 6.39 20.83 2.89
C ALA A 14 7.57 19.89 2.61
N PHE A 15 8.28 20.09 1.50
CA PHE A 15 9.50 19.32 1.19
C PHE A 15 10.64 19.63 2.16
N ARG A 16 10.83 20.89 2.56
CA ARG A 16 11.88 21.33 3.50
C ARG A 16 11.65 20.84 4.92
N SER A 17 10.41 20.88 5.38
CA SER A 17 10.02 20.41 6.71
C SER A 17 10.01 18.88 6.86
N GLY A 18 10.33 18.14 5.79
CA GLY A 18 10.40 16.68 5.83
C GLY A 18 9.08 15.97 5.68
N LYS A 19 7.98 16.66 5.37
CA LYS A 19 6.68 16.02 5.14
C LYS A 19 6.78 14.99 4.01
N CYS A 20 6.09 13.86 4.18
CA CYS A 20 6.02 12.81 3.17
C CYS A 20 5.01 13.19 2.09
N VAL A 21 5.52 13.69 0.95
CA VAL A 21 4.69 14.05 -0.20
C VAL A 21 4.50 12.82 -1.09
N ASP A 22 3.29 12.30 -1.15
CA ASP A 22 2.93 11.12 -1.94
C ASP A 22 2.87 11.42 -3.43
N LYS A 23 2.20 12.52 -3.78
CA LYS A 23 2.03 12.95 -5.19
C LYS A 23 2.17 14.46 -5.28
N LEU A 24 2.83 14.91 -6.33
CA LEU A 24 2.97 16.30 -6.70
C LEU A 24 2.32 16.51 -8.06
N PHE A 25 1.40 17.45 -8.16
CA PHE A 25 0.78 17.89 -9.41
C PHE A 25 1.37 19.24 -9.80
N ILE A 26 1.87 19.35 -11.02
CA ILE A 26 2.45 20.56 -11.59
C ILE A 26 1.72 20.90 -12.87
N LEU A 27 1.41 22.18 -13.06
CA LEU A 27 0.86 22.67 -14.32
C LEU A 27 1.80 22.35 -15.48
N ASP A 28 1.27 21.67 -16.49
CA ASP A 28 2.04 21.35 -17.69
C ASP A 28 2.61 22.59 -18.37
N GLY A 29 3.84 22.51 -18.86
CA GLY A 29 4.57 23.63 -19.44
C GLY A 29 5.10 24.66 -18.43
N CYS A 30 4.76 24.59 -17.13
CA CYS A 30 5.28 25.52 -16.13
C CYS A 30 6.73 25.15 -15.75
N GLN A 31 7.68 26.04 -16.09
CA GLN A 31 9.11 25.81 -15.86
C GLN A 31 9.82 27.00 -15.21
N ASP A 32 9.10 27.83 -14.48
CA ASP A 32 9.72 28.95 -13.75
C ASP A 32 10.62 28.46 -12.59
N GLY A 33 11.45 29.36 -12.06
CA GLY A 33 12.46 29.04 -11.03
C GLY A 33 11.92 28.32 -9.80
N PRO A 34 10.83 28.80 -9.17
CA PRO A 34 10.21 28.15 -8.02
C PRO A 34 9.72 26.72 -8.35
N VAL A 35 9.03 26.52 -9.46
CA VAL A 35 8.51 25.21 -9.87
C VAL A 35 9.64 24.22 -10.17
N ARG A 36 10.73 24.68 -10.83
CA ARG A 36 11.95 23.85 -11.04
C ARG A 36 12.56 23.40 -9.71
N THR A 37 12.57 24.29 -8.71
CA THR A 37 13.10 23.96 -7.39
C THR A 37 12.22 22.89 -6.70
N ILE A 38 10.89 23.06 -6.72
CA ILE A 38 9.94 22.08 -6.18
C ILE A 38 10.11 20.73 -6.87
N ALA A 39 10.17 20.71 -8.21
CA ALA A 39 10.35 19.49 -8.97
C ALA A 39 11.69 18.78 -8.66
N ARG A 40 12.75 19.54 -8.40
CA ARG A 40 14.06 19.02 -7.98
C ARG A 40 13.97 18.37 -6.60
N GLU A 41 13.35 19.02 -5.62
CA GLU A 41 13.16 18.45 -4.27
C GLU A 41 12.26 17.21 -4.30
N ALA A 42 11.20 17.22 -5.12
CA ALA A 42 10.35 16.06 -5.34
C ALA A 42 11.13 14.85 -5.91
N ARG A 43 12.01 15.08 -6.89
CA ARG A 43 12.86 14.01 -7.46
C ARG A 43 13.86 13.46 -6.44
N LYS A 44 14.47 14.31 -5.60
CA LYS A 44 15.38 13.87 -4.54
C LYS A 44 14.69 12.96 -3.52
N LYS A 45 13.42 13.21 -3.24
CA LYS A 45 12.59 12.41 -2.33
C LYS A 45 11.81 11.31 -3.06
N ASP A 46 12.10 11.11 -4.32
CA ASP A 46 11.45 10.11 -5.17
C ASP A 46 9.90 10.23 -5.16
N THR A 47 9.39 11.46 -5.03
CA THR A 47 7.96 11.77 -5.07
C THR A 47 7.43 11.62 -6.51
N ILE A 48 6.21 11.08 -6.65
CA ILE A 48 5.54 10.98 -7.95
C ILE A 48 5.16 12.37 -8.44
N ILE A 49 5.68 12.79 -9.60
CA ILE A 49 5.35 14.06 -10.25
C ILE A 49 4.39 13.79 -11.40
N ASN A 50 3.23 14.44 -11.37
CA ASN A 50 2.24 14.44 -12.44
C ASN A 50 2.17 15.84 -13.05
N TYR A 51 2.50 15.95 -14.32
CA TYR A 51 2.27 17.17 -15.09
C TYR A 51 0.85 17.09 -15.64
N VAL A 52 0.03 18.12 -15.36
CA VAL A 52 -1.41 18.12 -15.65
C VAL A 52 -1.88 19.45 -16.22
N ALA A 53 -2.96 19.43 -16.98
CA ALA A 53 -3.61 20.64 -17.47
C ALA A 53 -4.20 21.47 -16.32
N LYS A 54 -4.43 22.77 -16.58
CA LYS A 54 -4.93 23.71 -15.58
C LYS A 54 -6.27 23.26 -15.00
N GLU A 55 -7.17 22.78 -15.84
CA GLU A 55 -8.51 22.31 -15.46
C GLU A 55 -8.43 21.18 -14.42
N ARG A 56 -7.40 20.35 -14.52
CA ARG A 56 -7.17 19.27 -13.53
C ARG A 56 -6.70 19.82 -12.19
N LEU A 57 -5.85 20.85 -12.19
CA LEU A 57 -5.44 21.52 -10.96
C LEU A 57 -6.64 22.26 -10.32
N ASP A 58 -7.44 22.96 -11.13
CA ASP A 58 -8.63 23.64 -10.66
C ASP A 58 -9.65 22.68 -10.02
N GLN A 59 -9.81 21.47 -10.57
CA GLN A 59 -10.64 20.41 -10.00
C GLN A 59 -10.09 19.82 -8.69
N LEU A 60 -8.78 19.73 -8.57
CA LEU A 60 -8.12 19.21 -7.37
C LEU A 60 -8.04 20.24 -6.25
N SER A 61 -8.02 21.54 -6.61
CA SER A 61 -7.81 22.62 -5.66
C SER A 61 -9.00 22.80 -4.73
N GLU A 62 -8.74 22.89 -3.44
CA GLU A 62 -9.72 23.22 -2.40
C GLU A 62 -9.86 24.73 -2.20
N THR A 63 -8.78 25.49 -2.47
CA THR A 63 -8.70 26.92 -2.18
C THR A 63 -8.78 27.82 -3.42
N GLY A 64 -8.60 27.26 -4.62
CA GLY A 64 -8.44 28.00 -5.86
C GLY A 64 -7.09 28.73 -6.01
N ALA A 65 -6.21 28.64 -5.03
CA ALA A 65 -4.94 29.39 -4.98
C ALA A 65 -3.71 28.51 -5.22
N HIS A 66 -3.84 27.45 -6.05
CA HIS A 66 -2.79 26.45 -6.27
C HIS A 66 -1.52 26.96 -6.96
N GLN A 67 -1.55 28.11 -7.63
CA GLN A 67 -0.37 28.72 -8.30
C GLN A 67 0.39 27.76 -9.23
N GLY A 68 -0.32 26.79 -9.84
CA GLY A 68 0.24 25.78 -10.73
C GLY A 68 0.88 24.56 -10.03
N VAL A 69 0.75 24.45 -8.71
CA VAL A 69 1.28 23.29 -7.95
C VAL A 69 0.37 22.86 -6.81
N ILE A 70 0.18 21.55 -6.66
CA ILE A 70 -0.57 20.92 -5.56
C ILE A 70 0.22 19.71 -5.09
N ALA A 71 0.42 19.55 -3.79
CA ALA A 71 1.03 18.39 -3.16
C ALA A 71 0.00 17.63 -2.33
N GLN A 72 -0.05 16.31 -2.49
CA GLN A 72 -0.78 15.41 -1.60
C GLN A 72 0.21 14.80 -0.60
N VAL A 73 -0.01 15.06 0.67
CA VAL A 73 0.86 14.63 1.77
C VAL A 73 0.24 13.46 2.50
N ALA A 74 1.04 12.46 2.85
CA ALA A 74 0.59 11.34 3.67
C ALA A 74 0.17 11.83 5.05
N ALA A 75 -0.92 11.29 5.58
CA ALA A 75 -1.39 11.58 6.94
C ALA A 75 -0.56 10.86 8.02
N TYR A 76 0.20 9.84 7.61
CA TYR A 76 1.08 9.04 8.46
C TYR A 76 2.42 8.82 7.77
N GLU A 77 3.47 8.62 8.57
CA GLU A 77 4.78 8.24 8.05
C GLU A 77 4.77 6.79 7.57
N TYR A 78 5.50 6.53 6.48
CA TYR A 78 5.74 5.18 6.01
C TYR A 78 6.90 4.57 6.76
N ALA A 79 6.77 3.30 7.09
CA ALA A 79 7.86 2.47 7.59
C ALA A 79 8.70 1.92 6.42
N SER A 80 9.85 1.35 6.74
CA SER A 80 10.62 0.53 5.82
C SER A 80 10.17 -0.94 5.88
N VAL A 81 10.61 -1.77 4.93
CA VAL A 81 10.39 -3.22 4.95
C VAL A 81 11.15 -3.83 6.12
N GLU A 82 12.34 -3.31 6.41
CA GLU A 82 13.19 -3.70 7.53
C GLU A 82 12.50 -3.48 8.89
N ASP A 83 11.76 -2.38 9.05
CA ASP A 83 10.98 -2.11 10.27
C ASP A 83 9.88 -3.17 10.49
N ILE A 84 9.24 -3.62 9.39
CA ILE A 84 8.24 -4.70 9.45
C ILE A 84 8.89 -6.02 9.90
N LEU A 85 10.03 -6.35 9.34
CA LEU A 85 10.78 -7.57 9.72
C LEU A 85 11.33 -7.48 11.15
N ALA A 86 11.83 -6.32 11.55
CA ALA A 86 12.31 -6.07 12.91
C ALA A 86 11.20 -6.30 13.93
N LYS A 87 9.97 -5.85 13.65
CA LYS A 87 8.80 -6.09 14.51
C LYS A 87 8.48 -7.58 14.68
N ALA A 88 8.62 -8.40 13.62
CA ALA A 88 8.44 -9.84 13.72
C ALA A 88 9.52 -10.47 14.63
N LYS A 89 10.77 -10.05 14.43
CA LYS A 89 11.91 -10.50 15.22
C LYS A 89 11.80 -10.12 16.70
N GLU A 90 11.37 -8.90 17.01
CA GLU A 90 11.14 -8.44 18.39
C GLU A 90 10.08 -9.26 19.11
N LYS A 91 9.06 -9.73 18.39
CA LYS A 91 8.03 -10.62 18.95
C LYS A 91 8.45 -12.09 19.02
N GLY A 92 9.58 -12.46 18.41
CA GLY A 92 9.99 -13.86 18.28
C GLY A 92 9.05 -14.69 17.41
N GLU A 93 8.41 -14.07 16.43
CA GLU A 93 7.40 -14.68 15.57
C GLU A 93 7.90 -14.77 14.11
N ASP A 94 7.44 -15.80 13.39
CA ASP A 94 7.62 -15.87 11.95
C ASP A 94 6.96 -14.68 11.27
N PRO A 95 7.62 -13.96 10.34
CA PRO A 95 7.02 -12.85 9.63
C PRO A 95 5.68 -13.20 8.97
N PHE A 96 4.69 -12.34 9.15
CA PHE A 96 3.41 -12.38 8.48
C PHE A 96 3.11 -10.97 7.93
N ILE A 97 3.04 -10.84 6.61
CA ILE A 97 3.00 -9.55 5.93
C ILE A 97 1.90 -9.58 4.87
N PHE A 98 1.11 -8.50 4.76
CA PHE A 98 0.23 -8.29 3.62
C PHE A 98 0.96 -7.47 2.55
N ILE A 99 0.85 -7.90 1.30
CA ILE A 99 1.35 -7.19 0.12
C ILE A 99 0.15 -6.85 -0.76
N LEU A 100 -0.01 -5.59 -1.10
CA LEU A 100 -1.17 -5.11 -1.82
C LEU A 100 -0.77 -4.68 -3.24
N ASP A 101 -1.36 -5.32 -4.23
CA ASP A 101 -1.12 -5.02 -5.64
C ASP A 101 -2.33 -4.28 -6.24
N ASN A 102 -2.12 -3.05 -6.69
CA ASN A 102 -3.14 -2.19 -7.31
C ASN A 102 -4.37 -1.88 -6.43
N ILE A 103 -4.22 -1.77 -5.11
CA ILE A 103 -5.31 -1.32 -4.22
C ILE A 103 -5.37 0.22 -4.22
N GLU A 104 -6.35 0.78 -4.94
CA GLU A 104 -6.50 2.22 -5.13
C GLU A 104 -7.63 2.83 -4.28
N ASP A 105 -8.55 2.01 -3.76
CA ASP A 105 -9.62 2.47 -2.87
C ASP A 105 -9.09 2.64 -1.43
N PRO A 106 -9.19 3.85 -0.85
CA PRO A 106 -8.76 4.12 0.51
C PRO A 106 -9.57 3.34 1.58
N HIS A 107 -10.81 2.98 1.30
CA HIS A 107 -11.62 2.17 2.21
C HIS A 107 -11.08 0.74 2.28
N ASN A 108 -10.71 0.16 1.15
CA ASN A 108 -10.09 -1.17 1.12
C ASN A 108 -8.74 -1.16 1.84
N LEU A 109 -7.87 -0.19 1.53
CA LEU A 109 -6.56 -0.11 2.20
C LEU A 109 -6.73 0.01 3.72
N GLY A 110 -7.60 0.90 4.20
CA GLY A 110 -7.84 1.06 5.63
C GLY A 110 -8.41 -0.20 6.30
N ALA A 111 -9.36 -0.88 5.64
CA ALA A 111 -9.92 -2.13 6.13
C ALA A 111 -8.88 -3.26 6.18
N ILE A 112 -8.01 -3.36 5.15
CA ILE A 112 -6.92 -4.36 5.12
C ILE A 112 -5.90 -4.08 6.24
N ILE A 113 -5.50 -2.83 6.46
CA ILE A 113 -4.58 -2.47 7.56
C ILE A 113 -5.20 -2.85 8.92
N ARG A 114 -6.50 -2.61 9.11
CA ARG A 114 -7.20 -3.03 10.31
C ARG A 114 -7.22 -4.54 10.47
N THR A 115 -7.51 -5.27 9.42
CA THR A 115 -7.48 -6.73 9.38
C THR A 115 -6.07 -7.25 9.68
N ALA A 116 -5.05 -6.71 9.06
CA ALA A 116 -3.65 -7.06 9.29
C ALA A 116 -3.25 -6.89 10.77
N ASN A 117 -3.68 -5.78 11.39
CA ASN A 117 -3.45 -5.55 12.81
C ASN A 117 -4.09 -6.63 13.68
N ILE A 118 -5.39 -6.90 13.47
CA ILE A 118 -6.15 -7.85 14.30
C ILE A 118 -5.69 -9.29 14.08
N ALA A 119 -5.28 -9.64 12.84
CA ALA A 119 -4.74 -10.95 12.50
C ALA A 119 -3.29 -11.16 13.01
N GLY A 120 -2.68 -10.15 13.62
CA GLY A 120 -1.32 -10.23 14.12
C GLY A 120 -0.25 -10.16 13.04
N ALA A 121 -0.57 -9.64 11.86
CA ALA A 121 0.42 -9.36 10.84
C ALA A 121 1.40 -8.27 11.30
N HIS A 122 2.64 -8.38 10.85
CA HIS A 122 3.72 -7.49 11.25
C HIS A 122 3.73 -6.17 10.49
N GLY A 123 3.12 -6.16 9.29
CA GLY A 123 2.99 -4.95 8.49
C GLY A 123 2.27 -5.18 7.17
N VAL A 124 2.15 -4.06 6.42
CA VAL A 124 1.54 -4.03 5.09
C VAL A 124 2.52 -3.37 4.13
N ILE A 125 2.68 -3.93 2.93
CA ILE A 125 3.52 -3.37 1.87
C ILE A 125 2.63 -2.94 0.72
N ILE A 126 2.78 -1.70 0.27
CA ILE A 126 2.06 -1.14 -0.87
C ILE A 126 3.04 -0.65 -1.95
N PRO A 127 2.66 -0.67 -3.23
CA PRO A 127 3.49 -0.09 -4.27
C PRO A 127 3.38 1.44 -4.25
N LYS A 128 4.40 2.09 -4.76
CA LYS A 128 4.44 3.53 -4.89
C LYS A 128 3.45 4.06 -5.94
N ARG A 129 3.23 3.30 -6.99
CA ARG A 129 2.32 3.62 -8.10
C ARG A 129 1.15 2.64 -8.09
N ARG A 130 0.01 3.06 -8.65
CA ARG A 130 -1.22 2.26 -8.72
C ARG A 130 -1.68 1.77 -7.33
N ALA A 131 -1.55 2.65 -6.35
CA ALA A 131 -2.04 2.41 -5.01
C ALA A 131 -2.44 3.75 -4.37
N VAL A 132 -3.39 3.68 -3.48
CA VAL A 132 -3.71 4.78 -2.59
C VAL A 132 -2.63 4.88 -1.50
N GLY A 133 -2.23 6.10 -1.15
CA GLY A 133 -1.33 6.36 -0.02
C GLY A 133 -2.07 6.40 1.32
N LEU A 134 -1.32 6.69 2.39
CA LEU A 134 -1.86 6.82 3.75
C LEU A 134 -2.62 8.16 3.92
N THR A 135 -3.78 8.26 3.29
CA THR A 135 -4.67 9.42 3.37
C THR A 135 -5.43 9.45 4.70
N SER A 136 -6.08 10.59 4.99
CA SER A 136 -6.99 10.70 6.15
C SER A 136 -8.16 9.71 6.09
N THR A 137 -8.65 9.38 4.90
CA THR A 137 -9.69 8.35 4.72
C THR A 137 -9.16 6.99 5.16
N VAL A 138 -7.94 6.62 4.76
CA VAL A 138 -7.26 5.39 5.20
C VAL A 138 -7.08 5.40 6.72
N ALA A 139 -6.64 6.53 7.29
CA ALA A 139 -6.49 6.67 8.74
C ALA A 139 -7.82 6.45 9.47
N LYS A 140 -8.90 7.04 8.97
CA LYS A 140 -10.25 6.90 9.52
C LYS A 140 -10.77 5.46 9.40
N THR A 141 -10.64 4.85 8.23
CA THR A 141 -11.17 3.50 7.95
C THR A 141 -10.36 2.40 8.62
N SER A 142 -9.07 2.63 8.90
CA SER A 142 -8.24 1.71 9.68
C SER A 142 -8.57 1.70 11.17
N ALA A 143 -9.45 2.61 11.65
CA ALA A 143 -9.90 2.69 13.04
C ALA A 143 -8.75 2.66 14.06
N GLY A 144 -7.67 3.38 13.78
CA GLY A 144 -6.49 3.50 14.64
C GLY A 144 -5.43 2.41 14.43
N ALA A 145 -5.66 1.40 13.58
CA ALA A 145 -4.70 0.33 13.34
C ALA A 145 -3.37 0.83 12.75
N LEU A 146 -3.37 1.96 12.03
CA LEU A 146 -2.15 2.61 11.53
C LEU A 146 -1.13 2.99 12.61
N ASN A 147 -1.57 3.21 13.86
CA ASN A 147 -0.66 3.51 14.97
C ASN A 147 0.16 2.28 15.41
N TYR A 148 -0.26 1.08 15.02
CA TYR A 148 0.31 -0.18 15.47
C TYR A 148 0.82 -1.06 14.32
N THR A 149 0.39 -0.79 13.09
CA THR A 149 0.73 -1.59 11.92
C THR A 149 1.58 -0.78 10.96
N PRO A 150 2.88 -1.02 10.88
CA PRO A 150 3.75 -0.33 9.94
C PRO A 150 3.32 -0.61 8.51
N VAL A 151 3.32 0.43 7.69
CA VAL A 151 3.04 0.33 6.26
C VAL A 151 4.27 0.78 5.49
N ALA A 152 4.85 -0.12 4.71
CA ALA A 152 5.98 0.19 3.84
C ALA A 152 5.49 0.51 2.42
N LYS A 153 6.16 1.49 1.79
CA LYS A 153 5.85 1.91 0.43
C LYS A 153 7.05 1.69 -0.47
N VAL A 154 6.93 0.75 -1.40
CA VAL A 154 8.05 0.28 -2.22
C VAL A 154 7.90 0.67 -3.69
N THR A 155 9.02 0.85 -4.38
CA THR A 155 9.03 1.23 -5.80
C THR A 155 8.68 0.04 -6.70
N ASN A 156 9.07 -1.18 -6.32
CA ASN A 156 8.88 -2.39 -7.11
C ASN A 156 8.51 -3.58 -6.21
N LEU A 157 7.21 -3.93 -6.19
CA LEU A 157 6.71 -5.07 -5.40
C LEU A 157 7.40 -6.38 -5.76
N GLY A 158 7.64 -6.64 -7.05
CA GLY A 158 8.26 -7.88 -7.50
C GLY A 158 9.68 -8.04 -6.99
N HIS A 159 10.46 -6.97 -6.98
CA HIS A 159 11.81 -6.98 -6.41
C HIS A 159 11.78 -7.18 -4.90
N THR A 160 10.88 -6.48 -4.21
CA THR A 160 10.69 -6.66 -2.76
C THR A 160 10.30 -8.10 -2.39
N ILE A 161 9.44 -8.76 -3.19
CA ILE A 161 9.09 -10.15 -2.99
C ILE A 161 10.34 -11.05 -3.16
N ASP A 162 11.15 -10.82 -4.20
CA ASP A 162 12.39 -11.59 -4.42
C ASP A 162 13.36 -11.45 -3.24
N GLU A 163 13.59 -10.23 -2.76
CA GLU A 163 14.46 -9.97 -1.59
C GLU A 163 13.94 -10.63 -0.30
N LEU A 164 12.63 -10.65 -0.09
CA LEU A 164 12.02 -11.31 1.06
C LEU A 164 12.05 -12.84 0.93
N LYS A 165 11.97 -13.38 -0.28
CA LYS A 165 12.18 -14.83 -0.54
C LYS A 165 13.60 -15.27 -0.23
N GLU A 166 14.61 -14.46 -0.57
CA GLU A 166 16.01 -14.71 -0.19
C GLU A 166 16.21 -14.76 1.32
N GLN A 167 15.32 -14.09 2.08
CA GLN A 167 15.29 -14.14 3.54
C GLN A 167 14.45 -15.29 4.11
N GLY A 168 13.97 -16.21 3.26
CA GLY A 168 13.24 -17.40 3.65
C GLY A 168 11.73 -17.25 3.78
N MET A 169 11.15 -16.17 3.26
CA MET A 169 9.68 -16.01 3.23
C MET A 169 9.05 -16.72 2.04
N TRP A 170 7.85 -17.24 2.24
CA TRP A 170 6.97 -17.78 1.20
C TRP A 170 5.87 -16.77 0.86
N PHE A 171 5.37 -16.82 -0.36
CA PHE A 171 4.33 -15.91 -0.81
C PHE A 171 3.13 -16.66 -1.38
N VAL A 172 1.94 -16.29 -0.90
CA VAL A 172 0.66 -16.78 -1.38
C VAL A 172 -0.14 -15.62 -1.94
N CYS A 173 -0.66 -15.74 -3.16
CA CYS A 173 -1.60 -14.76 -3.70
C CYS A 173 -3.04 -15.31 -3.72
N ALA A 174 -4.00 -14.43 -3.46
CA ALA A 174 -5.42 -14.73 -3.58
C ALA A 174 -5.83 -14.61 -5.06
N ASP A 175 -6.24 -15.74 -5.68
CA ASP A 175 -6.72 -15.78 -7.06
C ASP A 175 -7.65 -16.98 -7.24
N MET A 176 -8.62 -16.87 -8.15
CA MET A 176 -9.64 -17.90 -8.39
C MET A 176 -9.07 -19.19 -9.01
N GLY A 177 -7.99 -19.10 -9.77
CA GLY A 177 -7.37 -20.25 -10.46
C GLY A 177 -6.41 -21.07 -9.61
N GLY A 178 -6.39 -20.87 -8.29
CA GLY A 178 -5.47 -21.53 -7.37
C GLY A 178 -6.02 -22.79 -6.71
N GLU A 179 -5.19 -23.39 -5.87
CA GLU A 179 -5.59 -24.46 -4.96
C GLU A 179 -6.46 -23.90 -3.84
N THR A 180 -7.43 -24.69 -3.38
CA THR A 180 -8.26 -24.30 -2.23
C THR A 180 -7.38 -23.98 -1.03
N MET A 181 -7.55 -22.79 -0.45
CA MET A 181 -6.71 -22.28 0.64
C MET A 181 -6.59 -23.24 1.83
N TYR A 182 -7.60 -24.08 2.06
CA TYR A 182 -7.60 -25.05 3.15
C TYR A 182 -6.63 -26.22 2.96
N ASN A 183 -6.16 -26.46 1.73
CA ASN A 183 -5.22 -27.52 1.39
C ASN A 183 -3.75 -27.03 1.41
N LEU A 184 -3.54 -25.73 1.46
CA LEU A 184 -2.20 -25.14 1.47
C LEU A 184 -1.62 -25.09 2.88
N ASN A 185 -0.32 -25.31 3.01
CA ASN A 185 0.39 -25.03 4.24
C ASN A 185 0.81 -23.55 4.27
N LEU A 186 0.10 -22.76 5.05
CA LEU A 186 0.31 -21.32 5.19
C LEU A 186 0.98 -20.95 6.54
N THR A 187 1.68 -21.91 7.15
CA THR A 187 2.44 -21.67 8.38
C THR A 187 3.86 -21.17 8.05
N GLY A 188 4.56 -20.64 9.06
CA GLY A 188 5.92 -20.11 8.89
C GLY A 188 5.98 -18.67 8.38
N PRO A 189 7.14 -18.21 7.90
CA PRO A 189 7.32 -16.87 7.34
C PRO A 189 6.52 -16.71 6.05
N ILE A 190 5.47 -15.85 6.04
CA ILE A 190 4.55 -15.77 4.91
C ILE A 190 4.14 -14.35 4.55
N GLY A 191 4.10 -14.07 3.25
CA GLY A 191 3.50 -12.88 2.64
C GLY A 191 2.21 -13.23 1.92
N VAL A 192 1.14 -12.49 2.19
CA VAL A 192 -0.16 -12.61 1.53
C VAL A 192 -0.32 -11.51 0.52
N VAL A 193 -0.44 -11.85 -0.74
CA VAL A 193 -0.63 -10.90 -1.84
C VAL A 193 -2.12 -10.79 -2.18
N ILE A 194 -2.63 -9.57 -2.10
CA ILE A 194 -4.02 -9.23 -2.42
C ILE A 194 -4.02 -8.25 -3.61
N GLY A 195 -4.75 -8.59 -4.64
CA GLY A 195 -5.00 -7.73 -5.80
C GLY A 195 -6.29 -6.93 -5.67
N ASN A 196 -6.55 -6.06 -6.66
CA ASN A 196 -7.82 -5.33 -6.74
C ASN A 196 -8.98 -6.26 -7.19
N GLU A 197 -10.22 -5.77 -7.03
CA GLU A 197 -11.43 -6.54 -7.31
C GLU A 197 -11.63 -6.84 -8.82
N GLY A 198 -11.11 -6.00 -9.70
CA GLY A 198 -11.33 -6.13 -11.15
C GLY A 198 -10.32 -7.04 -11.82
N GLU A 199 -9.03 -6.76 -11.63
CA GLU A 199 -7.93 -7.44 -12.32
C GLU A 199 -7.25 -8.52 -11.46
N GLY A 200 -7.55 -8.57 -10.16
CA GLY A 200 -6.88 -9.45 -9.22
C GLY A 200 -5.41 -9.06 -9.00
N VAL A 201 -4.58 -10.04 -8.72
CA VAL A 201 -3.12 -9.87 -8.62
C VAL A 201 -2.52 -9.81 -10.02
N SER A 202 -1.68 -8.82 -10.28
CA SER A 202 -1.03 -8.68 -11.59
C SER A 202 -0.21 -9.93 -11.93
N ARG A 203 -0.16 -10.26 -13.23
CA ARG A 203 0.52 -11.46 -13.72
C ARG A 203 1.96 -11.58 -13.20
N LEU A 204 2.72 -10.48 -13.25
CA LEU A 204 4.13 -10.48 -12.81
C LEU A 204 4.28 -10.78 -11.32
N ILE A 205 3.37 -10.29 -10.48
CA ILE A 205 3.39 -10.54 -9.04
C ILE A 205 2.90 -11.96 -8.75
N ARG A 206 1.87 -12.43 -9.45
CA ARG A 206 1.36 -13.80 -9.33
C ARG A 206 2.44 -14.85 -9.68
N GLU A 207 3.22 -14.62 -10.74
CA GLU A 207 4.33 -15.51 -11.14
C GLU A 207 5.47 -15.58 -10.11
N LYS A 208 5.56 -14.58 -9.21
CA LYS A 208 6.54 -14.55 -8.12
C LYS A 208 6.04 -15.22 -6.83
N CYS A 209 4.74 -15.48 -6.72
CA CYS A 209 4.18 -16.18 -5.58
C CYS A 209 4.49 -17.68 -5.66
N ASP A 210 4.71 -18.30 -4.52
CA ASP A 210 4.97 -19.74 -4.40
C ASP A 210 3.67 -20.54 -4.45
N PHE A 211 2.57 -19.93 -3.99
CA PHE A 211 1.25 -20.51 -3.94
C PHE A 211 0.21 -19.56 -4.53
N VAL A 212 -0.79 -20.13 -5.13
CA VAL A 212 -2.02 -19.44 -5.54
C VAL A 212 -3.16 -20.04 -4.76
N ALA A 213 -3.76 -19.26 -3.86
CA ALA A 213 -4.84 -19.69 -2.99
C ALA A 213 -6.20 -19.26 -3.55
N SER A 214 -7.11 -20.20 -3.71
CA SER A 214 -8.50 -19.95 -4.05
C SER A 214 -9.37 -20.01 -2.80
N ILE A 215 -10.21 -18.98 -2.61
CA ILE A 215 -11.28 -18.99 -1.62
C ILE A 215 -12.49 -19.64 -2.27
N PRO A 216 -13.05 -20.74 -1.70
CA PRO A 216 -14.18 -21.42 -2.30
C PRO A 216 -15.43 -20.53 -2.39
N MET A 217 -15.90 -20.26 -3.61
CA MET A 217 -17.14 -19.55 -3.87
C MET A 217 -18.29 -20.53 -4.08
N LYS A 218 -19.47 -20.22 -3.53
CA LYS A 218 -20.67 -21.06 -3.61
C LYS A 218 -21.88 -20.34 -4.22
N GLY A 219 -21.73 -19.04 -4.46
CA GLY A 219 -22.76 -18.21 -5.09
C GLY A 219 -22.50 -17.96 -6.57
N ASP A 220 -23.36 -17.12 -7.15
CA ASP A 220 -23.28 -16.74 -8.58
C ASP A 220 -22.21 -15.67 -8.86
N ILE A 221 -21.75 -14.99 -7.83
CA ILE A 221 -20.65 -14.01 -7.91
C ILE A 221 -19.33 -14.73 -7.65
N ASP A 222 -18.36 -14.49 -8.49
CA ASP A 222 -17.09 -15.21 -8.55
C ASP A 222 -15.94 -14.54 -7.77
N SER A 223 -16.14 -13.36 -7.18
CA SER A 223 -15.10 -12.65 -6.47
C SER A 223 -15.61 -11.99 -5.19
N LEU A 224 -14.72 -11.85 -4.21
CA LEU A 224 -14.92 -11.06 -2.99
C LEU A 224 -14.32 -9.67 -3.16
N ASN A 225 -14.85 -8.71 -2.41
CA ASN A 225 -14.14 -7.45 -2.19
C ASN A 225 -12.72 -7.71 -1.67
N ALA A 226 -11.73 -6.93 -2.10
CA ALA A 226 -10.32 -7.13 -1.77
C ALA A 226 -10.05 -7.18 -0.26
N SER A 227 -10.71 -6.30 0.53
CA SER A 227 -10.53 -6.29 1.98
C SER A 227 -11.17 -7.51 2.66
N VAL A 228 -12.23 -8.05 2.10
CA VAL A 228 -12.86 -9.28 2.57
C VAL A 228 -11.98 -10.48 2.25
N ALA A 229 -11.46 -10.59 1.02
CA ALA A 229 -10.51 -11.64 0.64
C ALA A 229 -9.27 -11.64 1.53
N ALA A 230 -8.71 -10.44 1.82
CA ALA A 230 -7.61 -10.27 2.77
C ALA A 230 -7.96 -10.80 4.16
N GLY A 231 -9.17 -10.55 4.64
CA GLY A 231 -9.65 -11.05 5.93
C GLY A 231 -9.75 -12.57 5.96
N VAL A 232 -10.40 -13.15 4.96
CA VAL A 232 -10.61 -14.60 4.87
C VAL A 232 -9.27 -15.34 4.82
N LEU A 233 -8.37 -14.96 3.92
CA LEU A 233 -7.07 -15.62 3.76
C LEU A 233 -6.14 -15.35 4.96
N GLY A 234 -6.16 -14.12 5.48
CA GLY A 234 -5.39 -13.76 6.68
C GLY A 234 -5.81 -14.59 7.92
N TYR A 235 -7.09 -14.81 8.12
CA TYR A 235 -7.57 -15.63 9.24
C TYR A 235 -7.40 -17.13 9.03
N GLU A 236 -7.30 -17.61 7.80
CA GLU A 236 -6.84 -18.98 7.54
C GLU A 236 -5.40 -19.20 8.02
N ILE A 237 -4.52 -18.23 7.77
CA ILE A 237 -3.15 -18.26 8.29
C ILE A 237 -3.16 -18.26 9.83
N VAL A 238 -3.95 -17.40 10.45
CA VAL A 238 -4.10 -17.36 11.91
C VAL A 238 -4.58 -18.72 12.44
N ARG A 239 -5.61 -19.31 11.83
CA ARG A 239 -6.12 -20.63 12.21
C ARG A 239 -5.04 -21.70 12.17
N GLN A 240 -4.26 -21.75 11.08
CA GLN A 240 -3.19 -22.74 10.91
C GLN A 240 -2.06 -22.53 11.94
N ARG A 241 -1.67 -21.28 12.18
CA ARG A 241 -0.64 -20.95 13.20
C ARG A 241 -1.08 -21.31 14.61
N LEU A 242 -2.38 -21.15 14.96
CA LEU A 242 -2.92 -21.54 16.27
C LEU A 242 -2.96 -23.06 16.46
N GLN A 243 -3.11 -23.83 15.39
CA GLN A 243 -3.13 -25.31 15.46
C GLN A 243 -1.73 -25.93 15.54
N LYS A 244 -0.69 -25.17 15.18
CA LYS A 244 0.70 -25.65 15.22
C LYS A 244 1.35 -25.53 16.62
N LYS A 245 0.64 -24.92 17.57
CA LYS A 245 1.03 -24.87 18.98
C LYS A 245 0.55 -26.13 19.70
#